data_d5b7b4c7024288e897269d63c9a8e5e9
#
_entry.id   d5b7b4c7024288e897269d63c9a8e5e9
#
_cell.length_a   1.000
_cell.length_b   1.000
_cell.length_c   1.000
_cell.angle_alpha   90.00
_cell.angle_beta   90.00
_cell.angle_gamma   90.00
#
_symmetry.space_group_name_H-M   'P 1'
#
loop_
_entity.id
_entity.type
_entity.pdbx_description
1 polymer ?
#
loop_
_entity_poly.entity_id
_entity_poly.type
_entity_poly.pdbx_seq_one_letter_code
_entity_poly.pdbx_strand_id
1 'polypeptide(L)'
;METVYFGIILFLFLLAIFDLVVGVSNDAVNFLSSAVGAKVAPYRVIMWIAATGILCGALMSNGMMEIARHGIFRPEQFFFQELVCIFLAVMVTDVLVLDVFNTLGLPTSTTVSMVFELLGGTFALTLVKMAGTEGMHFADYLNTEKALSVIMGIFLSVAIAFFFGMVVQWLARLVFTFRYRERLKWTIGLFGGIASTAIVYFMLIKGVKDTTFMTSGAKAWIAAHGTLIAGCCLVGFTLLMLSLIHISEPTRLQLIS
;
A
#
# COMPACT_ATOMS: atom_id res chain seq x y z
N MET A 1 -28.46 -16.47 19.95
CA MET A 1 -28.09 -15.80 18.70
C MET A 1 -26.95 -14.80 18.93
N GLU A 2 -27.05 -13.87 19.88
CA GLU A 2 -26.01 -12.86 20.19
C GLU A 2 -24.63 -13.48 20.51
N THR A 3 -24.63 -14.56 21.32
CA THR A 3 -23.37 -15.27 21.69
C THR A 3 -22.63 -15.87 20.48
N VAL A 4 -23.38 -16.36 19.49
CA VAL A 4 -22.81 -16.93 18.26
C VAL A 4 -22.16 -15.82 17.41
N TYR A 5 -22.85 -14.68 17.25
CA TYR A 5 -22.30 -13.54 16.52
C TYR A 5 -21.08 -12.95 17.21
N PHE A 6 -21.09 -12.87 18.54
CA PHE A 6 -19.93 -12.44 19.31
C PHE A 6 -18.73 -13.38 19.08
N GLY A 7 -18.96 -14.70 19.07
CA GLY A 7 -17.92 -15.67 18.75
C GLY A 7 -17.34 -15.50 17.33
N ILE A 8 -18.21 -15.24 16.33
CA ILE A 8 -17.77 -15.00 14.95
C ILE A 8 -16.97 -13.70 14.84
N ILE A 9 -17.39 -12.63 15.50
CA ILE A 9 -16.66 -11.36 15.53
C ILE A 9 -15.27 -11.53 16.16
N LEU A 10 -15.18 -12.29 17.27
CA LEU A 10 -13.90 -12.59 17.90
C LEU A 10 -12.99 -13.40 16.97
N PHE A 11 -13.58 -14.37 16.26
CA PHE A 11 -12.84 -15.16 15.27
C PHE A 11 -12.36 -14.31 14.09
N LEU A 12 -13.20 -13.39 13.58
CA LEU A 12 -12.81 -12.42 12.55
C LEU A 12 -11.66 -11.53 13.02
N PHE A 13 -11.69 -11.09 14.27
CA PHE A 13 -10.60 -10.30 14.84
C PHE A 13 -9.29 -11.11 14.91
N LEU A 14 -9.36 -12.38 15.26
CA LEU A 14 -8.21 -13.27 15.24
C LEU A 14 -7.67 -13.45 13.82
N LEU A 15 -8.55 -13.70 12.85
CA LEU A 15 -8.17 -13.80 11.44
C LEU A 15 -7.51 -12.52 10.94
N ALA A 16 -8.01 -11.34 11.32
CA ALA A 16 -7.41 -10.06 10.95
C ALA A 16 -5.97 -9.90 11.48
N ILE A 17 -5.66 -10.44 12.67
CA ILE A 17 -4.29 -10.47 13.18
C ILE A 17 -3.41 -11.39 12.32
N PHE A 18 -3.89 -12.56 11.96
CA PHE A 18 -3.15 -13.48 11.08
C PHE A 18 -2.94 -12.87 9.69
N ASP A 19 -3.95 -12.26 9.12
CA ASP A 19 -3.92 -11.58 7.84
C ASP A 19 -2.87 -10.46 7.81
N LEU A 20 -2.83 -9.63 8.86
CA LEU A 20 -1.79 -8.62 9.02
C LEU A 20 -0.38 -9.22 9.04
N VAL A 21 -0.18 -10.34 9.74
CA VAL A 21 1.14 -10.99 9.80
C VAL A 21 1.55 -11.53 8.43
N VAL A 22 0.64 -12.20 7.75
CA VAL A 22 0.90 -12.83 6.44
C VAL A 22 1.04 -11.75 5.35
N GLY A 23 0.15 -10.76 5.32
CA GLY A 23 0.15 -9.66 4.36
C GLY A 23 1.37 -8.76 4.50
N VAL A 24 1.72 -8.35 5.72
CA VAL A 24 2.94 -7.56 5.96
C VAL A 24 4.18 -8.35 5.56
N SER A 25 4.23 -9.64 5.79
CA SER A 25 5.35 -10.48 5.36
C SER A 25 5.49 -10.53 3.85
N ASN A 26 4.39 -10.61 3.11
CA ASN A 26 4.37 -10.59 1.65
C ASN A 26 4.82 -9.23 1.10
N ASP A 27 4.24 -8.15 1.60
CA ASP A 27 4.55 -6.80 1.14
C ASP A 27 5.98 -6.36 1.51
N ALA A 28 6.46 -6.74 2.69
CA ALA A 28 7.80 -6.37 3.17
C ALA A 28 8.92 -6.85 2.25
N VAL A 29 8.79 -8.00 1.61
CA VAL A 29 9.77 -8.53 0.65
C VAL A 29 9.96 -7.55 -0.51
N ASN A 30 8.89 -6.95 -1.01
CA ASN A 30 8.94 -6.03 -2.15
C ASN A 30 9.71 -4.73 -1.83
N PHE A 31 9.66 -4.27 -0.57
CA PHE A 31 10.29 -3.01 -0.15
C PHE A 31 11.67 -3.22 0.48
N LEU A 32 11.88 -4.30 1.21
CA LEU A 32 13.06 -4.50 2.05
C LEU A 32 14.13 -5.39 1.42
N SER A 33 13.79 -6.22 0.43
CA SER A 33 14.73 -7.16 -0.18
C SER A 33 15.98 -6.46 -0.73
N SER A 34 15.84 -5.30 -1.35
CA SER A 34 16.96 -4.52 -1.88
C SER A 34 17.86 -3.97 -0.76
N ALA A 35 17.28 -3.47 0.33
CA ALA A 35 18.02 -2.92 1.47
C ALA A 35 18.75 -4.03 2.24
N VAL A 36 18.10 -5.19 2.44
CA VAL A 36 18.67 -6.37 3.09
C VAL A 36 19.78 -6.98 2.22
N GLY A 37 19.50 -7.15 0.93
CA GLY A 37 20.45 -7.72 -0.02
C GLY A 37 21.70 -6.86 -0.22
N ALA A 38 21.56 -5.54 -0.27
CA ALA A 38 22.67 -4.59 -0.37
C ALA A 38 23.39 -4.35 0.98
N LYS A 39 22.88 -4.92 2.08
CA LYS A 39 23.44 -4.76 3.44
C LYS A 39 23.66 -3.29 3.83
N VAL A 40 22.71 -2.41 3.49
CA VAL A 40 22.82 -0.97 3.72
C VAL A 40 22.85 -0.60 5.20
N ALA A 41 22.26 -1.44 6.07
CA ALA A 41 22.25 -1.30 7.52
C ALA A 41 22.12 -2.69 8.17
N PRO A 42 22.38 -2.82 9.50
CA PRO A 42 22.08 -4.04 10.23
C PRO A 42 20.59 -4.41 10.12
N TYR A 43 20.28 -5.70 9.97
CA TYR A 43 18.91 -6.20 9.79
C TYR A 43 17.91 -5.62 10.81
N ARG A 44 18.32 -5.53 12.09
CA ARG A 44 17.47 -4.99 13.16
C ARG A 44 17.07 -3.53 12.89
N VAL A 45 17.98 -2.71 12.37
CA VAL A 45 17.71 -1.30 12.06
C VAL A 45 16.73 -1.20 10.90
N ILE A 46 16.92 -2.00 9.85
CA ILE A 46 16.00 -2.07 8.70
C ILE A 46 14.60 -2.43 9.18
N MET A 47 14.47 -3.44 10.05
CA MET A 47 13.18 -3.88 10.58
C MET A 47 12.49 -2.82 11.45
N TRP A 48 13.24 -2.08 12.31
CA TRP A 48 12.68 -0.99 13.10
C TRP A 48 12.15 0.16 12.23
N ILE A 49 12.91 0.54 11.20
CA ILE A 49 12.48 1.58 10.24
C ILE A 49 11.21 1.12 9.51
N ALA A 50 11.18 -0.13 9.04
CA ALA A 50 10.02 -0.71 8.37
C ALA A 50 8.78 -0.75 9.29
N ALA A 51 8.93 -1.23 10.51
CA ALA A 51 7.84 -1.29 11.50
C ALA A 51 7.27 0.10 11.80
N THR A 52 8.13 1.11 11.96
CA THR A 52 7.70 2.49 12.15
C THR A 52 6.94 3.01 10.92
N GLY A 53 7.44 2.73 9.72
CA GLY A 53 6.78 3.11 8.47
C GLY A 53 5.40 2.46 8.31
N ILE A 54 5.27 1.18 8.61
CA ILE A 54 3.99 0.45 8.59
C ILE A 54 3.00 1.04 9.61
N LEU A 55 3.46 1.32 10.82
CA LEU A 55 2.61 1.93 11.85
C LEU A 55 2.09 3.30 11.41
N CYS A 56 2.96 4.16 10.89
CA CYS A 56 2.58 5.46 10.35
C CYS A 56 1.60 5.31 9.16
N GLY A 57 1.85 4.35 8.26
CA GLY A 57 0.98 4.06 7.13
C GLY A 57 -0.40 3.59 7.57
N ALA A 58 -0.48 2.71 8.56
CA ALA A 58 -1.74 2.22 9.12
C ALA A 58 -2.58 3.35 9.74
N LEU A 59 -1.95 4.29 10.46
CA LEU A 59 -2.62 5.45 11.02
C LEU A 59 -3.18 6.41 9.95
N MET A 60 -2.63 6.38 8.73
CA MET A 60 -3.00 7.27 7.62
C MET A 60 -3.83 6.55 6.53
N SER A 61 -4.30 5.33 6.76
CA SER A 61 -4.91 4.47 5.73
C SER A 61 -6.42 4.63 5.54
N ASN A 62 -7.07 5.57 6.20
CA ASN A 62 -8.54 5.71 6.19
C ASN A 62 -9.18 5.79 4.79
N GLY A 63 -8.50 6.39 3.81
CA GLY A 63 -9.02 6.50 2.44
C GLY A 63 -9.19 5.16 1.72
N MET A 64 -8.32 4.18 1.99
CA MET A 64 -8.45 2.83 1.44
C MET A 64 -9.61 2.06 2.06
N MET A 65 -9.88 2.28 3.35
CA MET A 65 -11.00 1.68 4.06
C MET A 65 -12.34 2.10 3.47
N GLU A 66 -12.47 3.36 3.06
CA GLU A 66 -13.71 3.88 2.46
C GLU A 66 -14.04 3.20 1.12
N ILE A 67 -13.03 2.92 0.29
CA ILE A 67 -13.21 2.18 -0.96
C ILE A 67 -13.69 0.75 -0.69
N ALA A 68 -13.14 0.08 0.31
CA ALA A 68 -13.58 -1.27 0.68
C ALA A 68 -15.03 -1.28 1.21
N ARG A 69 -15.42 -0.26 1.98
CA ARG A 69 -16.77 -0.19 2.59
C ARG A 69 -17.89 0.13 1.61
N HIS A 70 -17.67 1.06 0.69
CA HIS A 70 -18.73 1.64 -0.16
C HIS A 70 -18.41 1.61 -1.66
N GLY A 71 -17.23 1.07 -2.04
CA GLY A 71 -16.78 1.11 -3.43
C GLY A 71 -17.28 -0.03 -4.30
N ILE A 72 -17.37 -1.24 -3.77
CA ILE A 72 -17.52 -2.47 -4.55
C ILE A 72 -18.96 -2.99 -4.50
N PHE A 73 -19.59 -2.96 -3.33
CA PHE A 73 -20.96 -3.44 -3.11
C PHE A 73 -21.79 -2.39 -2.36
N ARG A 74 -23.08 -2.63 -2.25
CA ARG A 74 -24.03 -1.77 -1.54
C ARG A 74 -24.39 -2.41 -0.20
N PRO A 75 -23.73 -2.02 0.92
CA PRO A 75 -23.95 -2.65 2.22
C PRO A 75 -25.40 -2.58 2.70
N GLU A 76 -26.12 -1.55 2.26
CA GLU A 76 -27.52 -1.30 2.65
C GLU A 76 -28.48 -2.40 2.15
N GLN A 77 -28.07 -3.18 1.15
CA GLN A 77 -28.87 -4.27 0.56
C GLN A 77 -28.64 -5.62 1.24
N PHE A 78 -27.73 -5.67 2.21
CA PHE A 78 -27.39 -6.89 2.93
C PHE A 78 -27.76 -6.81 4.40
N PHE A 79 -28.29 -7.90 4.95
CA PHE A 79 -28.47 -8.02 6.38
C PHE A 79 -27.11 -8.18 7.08
N PHE A 80 -27.06 -7.82 8.36
CA PHE A 80 -25.82 -7.94 9.15
C PHE A 80 -25.20 -9.34 9.09
N GLN A 81 -26.04 -10.39 9.14
CA GLN A 81 -25.60 -11.78 9.05
C GLN A 81 -24.92 -12.10 7.72
N GLU A 82 -25.45 -11.56 6.64
CA GLU A 82 -24.92 -11.73 5.28
C GLU A 82 -23.59 -11.02 5.13
N LEU A 83 -23.46 -9.80 5.68
CA LEU A 83 -22.20 -9.06 5.71
C LEU A 83 -21.12 -9.81 6.50
N VAL A 84 -21.48 -10.38 7.65
CA VAL A 84 -20.57 -11.20 8.44
C VAL A 84 -20.08 -12.42 7.67
N CYS A 85 -20.95 -13.07 6.89
CA CYS A 85 -20.57 -14.19 6.02
C CYS A 85 -19.62 -13.75 4.90
N ILE A 86 -19.87 -12.61 4.25
CA ILE A 86 -18.97 -12.05 3.23
C ILE A 86 -17.59 -11.79 3.84
N PHE A 87 -17.52 -11.05 4.95
CA PHE A 87 -16.24 -10.72 5.57
C PHE A 87 -15.50 -11.95 6.09
N LEU A 88 -16.22 -12.94 6.61
CA LEU A 88 -15.62 -14.20 7.04
C LEU A 88 -15.00 -14.95 5.85
N ALA A 89 -15.72 -15.03 4.74
CA ALA A 89 -15.22 -15.66 3.53
C ALA A 89 -13.98 -14.93 2.98
N VAL A 90 -14.01 -13.60 2.92
CA VAL A 90 -12.89 -12.76 2.49
C VAL A 90 -11.67 -13.02 3.37
N MET A 91 -11.80 -12.85 4.69
CA MET A 91 -10.67 -13.01 5.62
C MET A 91 -10.05 -14.41 5.60
N VAL A 92 -10.87 -15.45 5.50
CA VAL A 92 -10.37 -16.83 5.40
C VAL A 92 -9.63 -17.05 4.07
N THR A 93 -10.19 -16.53 2.98
CA THR A 93 -9.58 -16.67 1.65
C THR A 93 -8.28 -15.90 1.56
N ASP A 94 -8.25 -14.66 2.04
CA ASP A 94 -7.05 -13.80 1.98
C ASP A 94 -5.89 -14.43 2.76
N VAL A 95 -6.13 -14.87 3.99
CA VAL A 95 -5.10 -15.57 4.79
C VAL A 95 -4.57 -16.82 4.06
N LEU A 96 -5.44 -17.63 3.47
CA LEU A 96 -5.04 -18.86 2.76
C LEU A 96 -4.27 -18.53 1.47
N VAL A 97 -4.75 -17.58 0.68
CA VAL A 97 -4.12 -17.19 -0.59
C VAL A 97 -2.75 -16.57 -0.32
N LEU A 98 -2.65 -15.64 0.62
CA LEU A 98 -1.39 -15.00 0.97
C LEU A 98 -0.37 -15.98 1.55
N ASP A 99 -0.80 -16.94 2.39
CA ASP A 99 0.07 -17.98 2.95
C ASP A 99 0.64 -18.89 1.85
N VAL A 100 -0.20 -19.29 0.88
CA VAL A 100 0.24 -20.06 -0.28
C VAL A 100 1.26 -19.28 -1.10
N PHE A 101 0.99 -18.00 -1.42
CA PHE A 101 1.92 -17.16 -2.17
C PHE A 101 3.24 -16.95 -1.43
N ASN A 102 3.20 -16.72 -0.10
CA ASN A 102 4.39 -16.61 0.73
C ASN A 102 5.21 -17.90 0.75
N THR A 103 4.55 -19.04 0.87
CA THR A 103 5.20 -20.36 0.85
C THR A 103 5.89 -20.65 -0.48
N LEU A 104 5.26 -20.24 -1.58
CA LEU A 104 5.83 -20.39 -2.92
C LEU A 104 6.88 -19.31 -3.25
N GLY A 105 7.06 -18.30 -2.40
CA GLY A 105 7.96 -17.18 -2.62
C GLY A 105 7.50 -16.25 -3.75
N LEU A 106 6.21 -16.20 -4.01
CA LEU A 106 5.61 -15.37 -5.04
C LEU A 106 5.05 -14.08 -4.42
N PRO A 107 5.59 -12.90 -4.80
CA PRO A 107 5.02 -11.64 -4.34
C PRO A 107 3.65 -11.41 -4.97
N THR A 108 2.68 -11.01 -4.15
CA THR A 108 1.34 -10.64 -4.61
C THR A 108 0.93 -9.26 -4.08
N SER A 109 -0.18 -8.74 -4.54
CA SER A 109 -0.75 -7.49 -4.03
C SER A 109 -1.91 -7.80 -3.09
N THR A 110 -1.72 -7.57 -1.80
CA THR A 110 -2.75 -7.73 -0.77
C THR A 110 -4.00 -6.90 -1.06
N THR A 111 -3.83 -5.67 -1.57
CA THR A 111 -4.95 -4.81 -1.96
C THR A 111 -5.76 -5.40 -3.11
N VAL A 112 -5.10 -5.98 -4.11
CA VAL A 112 -5.77 -6.61 -5.26
C VAL A 112 -6.51 -7.87 -4.81
N SER A 113 -5.87 -8.71 -3.97
CA SER A 113 -6.48 -9.91 -3.38
C SER A 113 -7.79 -9.55 -2.69
N MET A 114 -7.72 -8.64 -1.71
CA MET A 114 -8.89 -8.19 -0.94
C MET A 114 -10.03 -7.65 -1.82
N VAL A 115 -9.72 -6.87 -2.86
CA VAL A 115 -10.73 -6.32 -3.79
C VAL A 115 -11.44 -7.44 -4.54
N PHE A 116 -10.71 -8.42 -5.08
CA PHE A 116 -11.31 -9.53 -5.82
C PHE A 116 -12.03 -10.52 -4.91
N GLU A 117 -11.56 -10.76 -3.71
CA GLU A 117 -12.23 -11.59 -2.71
C GLU A 117 -13.54 -10.98 -2.25
N LEU A 118 -13.54 -9.66 -1.98
CA LEU A 118 -14.75 -8.93 -1.62
C LEU A 118 -15.77 -8.96 -2.76
N LEU A 119 -15.31 -8.78 -4.00
CA LEU A 119 -16.14 -8.90 -5.18
C LEU A 119 -16.71 -10.32 -5.33
N GLY A 120 -15.87 -11.34 -5.15
CA GLY A 120 -16.25 -12.74 -5.25
C GLY A 120 -17.24 -13.17 -4.17
N GLY A 121 -16.98 -12.80 -2.92
CA GLY A 121 -17.89 -13.09 -1.79
C GLY A 121 -19.26 -12.43 -1.96
N THR A 122 -19.27 -11.16 -2.37
CA THR A 122 -20.51 -10.43 -2.65
C THR A 122 -21.25 -11.03 -3.87
N PHE A 123 -20.54 -11.37 -4.91
CA PHE A 123 -21.11 -12.02 -6.11
C PHE A 123 -21.77 -13.36 -5.76
N ALA A 124 -21.07 -14.21 -5.00
CA ALA A 124 -21.60 -15.52 -4.60
C ALA A 124 -22.86 -15.39 -3.74
N LEU A 125 -22.86 -14.47 -2.78
CA LEU A 125 -24.05 -14.25 -1.93
C LEU A 125 -25.21 -13.65 -2.74
N THR A 126 -24.94 -12.75 -3.67
CA THR A 126 -25.96 -12.20 -4.57
C THR A 126 -26.61 -13.29 -5.40
N LEU A 127 -25.84 -14.25 -5.94
CA LEU A 127 -26.37 -15.41 -6.66
C LEU A 127 -27.33 -16.23 -5.80
N VAL A 128 -26.95 -16.50 -4.54
CA VAL A 128 -27.80 -17.24 -3.60
C VAL A 128 -29.12 -16.49 -3.33
N LYS A 129 -29.07 -15.18 -3.16
CA LYS A 129 -30.26 -14.34 -2.94
C LYS A 129 -31.16 -14.31 -4.18
N MET A 130 -30.59 -14.19 -5.36
CA MET A 130 -31.35 -14.19 -6.62
C MET A 130 -32.03 -15.54 -6.87
N ALA A 131 -31.41 -16.65 -6.48
CA ALA A 131 -32.02 -17.98 -6.61
C ALA A 131 -33.25 -18.17 -5.70
N GLY A 132 -33.35 -17.39 -4.63
CA GLY A 132 -34.47 -17.43 -3.69
C GLY A 132 -35.55 -16.36 -3.87
N THR A 133 -35.35 -15.38 -4.75
CA THR A 133 -36.27 -14.23 -4.90
C THR A 133 -36.37 -13.81 -6.37
N GLU A 134 -37.58 -13.94 -6.94
CA GLU A 134 -37.85 -13.50 -8.31
C GLU A 134 -37.83 -11.97 -8.45
N GLY A 135 -37.23 -11.45 -9.54
CA GLY A 135 -37.27 -10.03 -9.91
C GLY A 135 -36.13 -9.18 -9.40
N MET A 136 -35.10 -9.74 -8.78
CA MET A 136 -33.90 -9.02 -8.34
C MET A 136 -32.78 -9.07 -9.40
N HIS A 137 -32.03 -7.96 -9.55
CA HIS A 137 -30.91 -7.84 -10.49
C HIS A 137 -29.56 -7.67 -9.77
N PHE A 138 -28.50 -8.12 -10.38
CA PHE A 138 -27.13 -7.97 -9.87
C PHE A 138 -26.77 -6.52 -9.53
N ALA A 139 -27.24 -5.56 -10.33
CA ALA A 139 -26.98 -4.15 -10.16
C ALA A 139 -27.57 -3.56 -8.85
N ASP A 140 -28.50 -4.26 -8.22
CA ASP A 140 -29.09 -3.83 -6.95
C ASP A 140 -28.14 -4.05 -5.77
N TYR A 141 -27.31 -5.09 -5.85
CA TYR A 141 -26.38 -5.50 -4.79
C TYR A 141 -24.95 -5.06 -5.04
N LEU A 142 -24.50 -5.12 -6.29
CA LEU A 142 -23.14 -4.78 -6.73
C LEU A 142 -23.12 -3.42 -7.39
N ASN A 143 -22.15 -2.60 -7.03
CA ASN A 143 -21.84 -1.38 -7.77
C ASN A 143 -20.97 -1.72 -8.98
N THR A 144 -21.60 -2.24 -10.04
CA THR A 144 -20.90 -2.76 -11.22
C THR A 144 -20.02 -1.72 -11.90
N GLU A 145 -20.45 -0.45 -11.94
CA GLU A 145 -19.66 0.65 -12.53
C GLU A 145 -18.39 0.91 -11.73
N LYS A 146 -18.51 1.02 -10.41
CA LYS A 146 -17.34 1.23 -9.53
C LYS A 146 -16.44 0.00 -9.50
N ALA A 147 -17.00 -1.21 -9.42
CA ALA A 147 -16.22 -2.44 -9.46
C ALA A 147 -15.40 -2.53 -10.76
N LEU A 148 -16.02 -2.27 -11.92
CA LEU A 148 -15.33 -2.22 -13.20
C LEU A 148 -14.27 -1.13 -13.25
N SER A 149 -14.56 0.06 -12.72
CA SER A 149 -13.60 1.17 -12.64
C SER A 149 -12.38 0.81 -11.78
N VAL A 150 -12.58 0.12 -10.65
CA VAL A 150 -11.48 -0.35 -9.78
C VAL A 150 -10.65 -1.40 -10.51
N ILE A 151 -11.26 -2.40 -11.14
CA ILE A 151 -10.57 -3.45 -11.91
C ILE A 151 -9.74 -2.82 -13.04
N MET A 152 -10.35 -1.95 -13.85
CA MET A 152 -9.66 -1.25 -14.93
C MET A 152 -8.53 -0.36 -14.40
N GLY A 153 -8.74 0.30 -13.26
CA GLY A 153 -7.72 1.09 -12.57
C GLY A 153 -6.52 0.25 -12.15
N ILE A 154 -6.74 -0.97 -11.64
CA ILE A 154 -5.67 -1.91 -11.29
C ILE A 154 -4.84 -2.27 -12.53
N PHE A 155 -5.47 -2.74 -13.62
CA PHE A 155 -4.76 -3.09 -14.84
C PHE A 155 -4.02 -1.91 -15.46
N LEU A 156 -4.64 -0.74 -15.50
CA LEU A 156 -4.03 0.48 -16.02
C LEU A 156 -2.83 0.90 -15.15
N SER A 157 -2.93 0.80 -13.83
CA SER A 157 -1.84 1.13 -12.92
C SER A 157 -0.62 0.23 -13.11
N VAL A 158 -0.83 -1.06 -13.36
CA VAL A 158 0.25 -2.02 -13.68
C VAL A 158 0.96 -1.62 -14.97
N ALA A 159 0.20 -1.32 -16.04
CA ALA A 159 0.76 -0.90 -17.31
C ALA A 159 1.58 0.41 -17.18
N ILE A 160 1.03 1.40 -16.47
CA ILE A 160 1.70 2.68 -16.19
C ILE A 160 2.97 2.45 -15.36
N ALA A 161 2.89 1.67 -14.29
CA ALA A 161 4.03 1.36 -13.42
C ALA A 161 5.15 0.66 -14.18
N PHE A 162 4.81 -0.31 -15.04
CA PHE A 162 5.77 -1.00 -15.90
C PHE A 162 6.48 -0.02 -16.84
N PHE A 163 5.73 0.80 -17.56
CA PHE A 163 6.29 1.75 -18.52
C PHE A 163 7.20 2.78 -17.82
N PHE A 164 6.72 3.44 -16.78
CA PHE A 164 7.52 4.44 -16.07
C PHE A 164 8.67 3.82 -15.30
N GLY A 165 8.52 2.62 -14.74
CA GLY A 165 9.60 1.88 -14.10
C GLY A 165 10.73 1.57 -15.08
N MET A 166 10.41 1.16 -16.31
CA MET A 166 11.38 0.95 -17.39
C MET A 166 12.11 2.25 -17.76
N VAL A 167 11.38 3.36 -17.91
CA VAL A 167 11.96 4.67 -18.23
C VAL A 167 12.90 5.14 -17.11
N VAL A 168 12.45 5.07 -15.85
CA VAL A 168 13.27 5.47 -14.69
C VAL A 168 14.52 4.60 -14.57
N GLN A 169 14.40 3.28 -14.77
CA GLN A 169 15.53 2.37 -14.74
C GLN A 169 16.53 2.65 -15.89
N TRP A 170 16.04 2.98 -17.08
CA TRP A 170 16.86 3.36 -18.20
C TRP A 170 17.61 4.67 -17.92
N LEU A 171 16.92 5.69 -17.41
CA LEU A 171 17.54 6.96 -17.00
C LEU A 171 18.58 6.74 -15.89
N ALA A 172 18.26 5.94 -14.88
CA ALA A 172 19.19 5.62 -13.81
C ALA A 172 20.48 4.96 -14.36
N ARG A 173 20.34 4.03 -15.31
CA ARG A 173 21.51 3.40 -15.98
C ARG A 173 22.34 4.40 -16.77
N LEU A 174 21.72 5.36 -17.45
CA LEU A 174 22.44 6.42 -18.17
C LEU A 174 23.21 7.33 -17.21
N VAL A 175 22.59 7.71 -16.11
CA VAL A 175 23.15 8.65 -15.13
C VAL A 175 24.27 8.01 -14.32
N PHE A 176 24.04 6.82 -13.76
CA PHE A 176 24.99 6.18 -12.86
C PHE A 176 26.09 5.42 -13.59
N THR A 177 25.81 4.83 -14.75
CA THR A 177 26.76 4.02 -15.56
C THR A 177 27.54 2.99 -14.74
N PHE A 178 28.54 2.34 -15.32
CA PHE A 178 29.43 1.40 -14.60
C PHE A 178 30.38 2.08 -13.61
N ARG A 179 30.62 3.40 -13.76
CA ARG A 179 31.45 4.20 -12.82
C ARG A 179 30.58 4.93 -11.79
N TYR A 180 29.62 4.21 -11.20
CA TYR A 180 28.63 4.80 -10.28
C TYR A 180 29.27 5.51 -9.09
N ARG A 181 30.43 5.06 -8.57
CA ARG A 181 31.08 5.65 -7.39
C ARG A 181 31.48 7.12 -7.58
N GLU A 182 31.96 7.47 -8.75
CA GLU A 182 32.39 8.84 -9.05
C GLU A 182 31.18 9.78 -9.24
N ARG A 183 30.11 9.26 -9.82
CA ARG A 183 28.89 10.02 -10.10
C ARG A 183 27.94 10.08 -8.89
N LEU A 184 28.03 9.11 -7.98
CA LEU A 184 27.19 9.01 -6.82
C LEU A 184 27.21 10.28 -5.96
N LYS A 185 28.36 10.95 -5.85
CA LYS A 185 28.55 12.17 -5.04
C LYS A 185 27.55 13.27 -5.37
N TRP A 186 27.23 13.44 -6.64
CA TRP A 186 26.35 14.52 -7.10
C TRP A 186 24.94 14.03 -7.45
N THR A 187 24.85 12.85 -8.05
CA THR A 187 23.57 12.33 -8.57
C THR A 187 22.68 11.76 -7.49
N ILE A 188 23.24 11.23 -6.39
CA ILE A 188 22.43 10.64 -5.33
C ILE A 188 21.59 11.69 -4.57
N GLY A 189 22.14 12.91 -4.42
CA GLY A 189 21.41 14.01 -3.82
C GLY A 189 20.12 14.30 -4.59
N LEU A 190 20.24 14.45 -5.90
CA LEU A 190 19.09 14.72 -6.76
C LEU A 190 18.14 13.51 -6.84
N PHE A 191 18.67 12.32 -7.09
CA PHE A 191 17.86 11.09 -7.18
C PHE A 191 17.14 10.77 -5.89
N GLY A 192 17.87 10.76 -4.75
CA GLY A 192 17.30 10.54 -3.43
C GLY A 192 16.32 11.65 -3.01
N GLY A 193 16.64 12.90 -3.36
CA GLY A 193 15.77 14.05 -3.14
C GLY A 193 14.44 13.92 -3.87
N ILE A 194 14.44 13.57 -5.15
CA ILE A 194 13.23 13.35 -5.95
C ILE A 194 12.44 12.17 -5.39
N ALA A 195 13.08 11.03 -5.11
CA ALA A 195 12.41 9.84 -4.60
C ALA A 195 11.75 10.08 -3.24
N SER A 196 12.50 10.67 -2.29
CA SER A 196 11.96 11.00 -0.96
C SER A 196 10.83 12.03 -1.03
N THR A 197 10.98 13.04 -1.90
CA THR A 197 9.92 14.04 -2.11
C THR A 197 8.66 13.40 -2.68
N ALA A 198 8.77 12.52 -3.66
CA ALA A 198 7.62 11.84 -4.25
C ALA A 198 6.86 11.02 -3.20
N ILE A 199 7.57 10.28 -2.34
CA ILE A 199 6.97 9.49 -1.26
C ILE A 199 6.26 10.40 -0.25
N VAL A 200 6.96 11.40 0.27
CA VAL A 200 6.39 12.31 1.29
C VAL A 200 5.23 13.12 0.72
N TYR A 201 5.35 13.62 -0.51
CA TYR A 201 4.26 14.32 -1.19
C TYR A 201 3.02 13.43 -1.32
N PHE A 202 3.20 12.19 -1.77
CA PHE A 202 2.10 11.24 -1.88
C PHE A 202 1.44 10.96 -0.52
N MET A 203 2.24 10.75 0.53
CA MET A 203 1.74 10.54 1.89
C MET A 203 0.93 11.75 2.38
N LEU A 204 1.42 12.96 2.20
CA LEU A 204 0.75 14.18 2.65
C LEU A 204 -0.52 14.48 1.85
N ILE A 205 -0.49 14.38 0.52
CA ILE A 205 -1.62 14.76 -0.31
C ILE A 205 -2.71 13.66 -0.35
N LYS A 206 -2.31 12.38 -0.36
CA LYS A 206 -3.26 11.27 -0.46
C LYS A 206 -3.58 10.65 0.90
N GLY A 207 -2.58 10.44 1.76
CA GLY A 207 -2.78 9.81 3.06
C GLY A 207 -3.54 10.71 4.05
N VAL A 208 -3.21 12.00 4.07
CA VAL A 208 -3.82 12.96 5.00
C VAL A 208 -5.26 13.33 4.66
N LYS A 209 -5.66 13.22 3.39
CA LYS A 209 -6.98 13.67 2.91
C LYS A 209 -8.15 13.12 3.74
N ASP A 210 -8.10 11.85 4.09
CA ASP A 210 -9.20 11.13 4.73
C ASP A 210 -8.94 10.78 6.20
N THR A 211 -7.87 11.34 6.82
CA THR A 211 -7.57 11.11 8.24
C THR A 211 -8.56 11.83 9.16
N THR A 212 -8.93 11.21 10.27
CA THR A 212 -9.88 11.75 11.24
C THR A 212 -9.25 12.71 12.24
N PHE A 213 -7.93 12.65 12.46
CA PHE A 213 -7.21 13.45 13.43
C PHE A 213 -6.74 14.83 12.90
N MET A 214 -6.90 15.10 11.61
CA MET A 214 -6.60 16.43 11.06
C MET A 214 -7.85 17.28 10.86
N THR A 215 -7.72 18.55 11.21
CA THR A 215 -8.79 19.53 11.01
C THR A 215 -9.03 19.80 9.52
N SER A 216 -10.26 20.13 9.15
CA SER A 216 -10.64 20.48 7.79
C SER A 216 -9.81 21.64 7.22
N GLY A 217 -9.46 22.62 8.06
CA GLY A 217 -8.60 23.74 7.70
C GLY A 217 -7.17 23.30 7.34
N ALA A 218 -6.57 22.40 8.10
CA ALA A 218 -5.24 21.86 7.82
C ALA A 218 -5.23 21.06 6.51
N LYS A 219 -6.26 20.25 6.25
CA LYS A 219 -6.40 19.51 4.98
C LYS A 219 -6.51 20.44 3.78
N ALA A 220 -7.34 21.49 3.88
CA ALA A 220 -7.49 22.49 2.85
C ALA A 220 -6.19 23.27 2.58
N TRP A 221 -5.45 23.60 3.64
CA TRP A 221 -4.15 24.26 3.52
C TRP A 221 -3.11 23.40 2.80
N ILE A 222 -2.99 22.12 3.17
CA ILE A 222 -2.08 21.17 2.50
C ILE A 222 -2.46 21.01 1.02
N ALA A 223 -3.74 20.90 0.71
CA ALA A 223 -4.20 20.77 -0.66
C ALA A 223 -3.90 22.02 -1.49
N ALA A 224 -4.07 23.21 -0.91
CA ALA A 224 -3.80 24.50 -1.58
C ALA A 224 -2.29 24.75 -1.78
N HIS A 225 -1.42 24.25 -0.89
CA HIS A 225 0.02 24.49 -0.92
C HIS A 225 0.85 23.31 -1.39
N GLY A 226 0.25 22.34 -2.09
CA GLY A 226 0.90 21.10 -2.52
C GLY A 226 2.20 21.32 -3.32
N THR A 227 2.22 22.28 -4.24
CA THR A 227 3.42 22.63 -5.03
C THR A 227 4.54 23.22 -4.19
N LEU A 228 4.20 24.08 -3.24
CA LEU A 228 5.16 24.67 -2.30
C LEU A 228 5.76 23.60 -1.38
N ILE A 229 4.91 22.71 -0.86
CA ILE A 229 5.36 21.55 -0.04
C ILE A 229 6.31 20.67 -0.85
N ALA A 230 5.96 20.34 -2.10
CA ALA A 230 6.81 19.54 -2.98
C ALA A 230 8.17 20.22 -3.22
N GLY A 231 8.18 21.52 -3.48
CA GLY A 231 9.41 22.30 -3.66
C GLY A 231 10.31 22.32 -2.42
N CYS A 232 9.73 22.60 -1.26
CA CYS A 232 10.46 22.59 0.02
C CYS A 232 11.00 21.19 0.35
N CYS A 233 10.22 20.13 0.14
CA CYS A 233 10.66 18.76 0.32
C CYS A 233 11.81 18.41 -0.64
N LEU A 234 11.71 18.79 -1.91
CA LEU A 234 12.74 18.51 -2.91
C LEU A 234 14.07 19.15 -2.52
N VAL A 235 14.06 20.43 -2.17
CA VAL A 235 15.27 21.14 -1.73
C VAL A 235 15.81 20.54 -0.44
N GLY A 236 14.96 20.34 0.56
CA GLY A 236 15.36 19.81 1.87
C GLY A 236 15.96 18.41 1.78
N PHE A 237 15.29 17.47 1.08
CA PHE A 237 15.80 16.11 0.92
C PHE A 237 17.05 16.04 0.03
N THR A 238 17.14 16.87 -1.02
CA THR A 238 18.35 16.95 -1.84
C THR A 238 19.56 17.40 -1.02
N LEU A 239 19.40 18.47 -0.22
CA LEU A 239 20.45 18.96 0.67
C LEU A 239 20.82 17.93 1.75
N LEU A 240 19.81 17.26 2.33
CA LEU A 240 20.03 16.21 3.32
C LEU A 240 20.83 15.04 2.72
N MET A 241 20.48 14.56 1.54
CA MET A 241 21.18 13.47 0.89
C MET A 241 22.62 13.84 0.49
N LEU A 242 22.83 15.06 0.01
CA LEU A 242 24.19 15.58 -0.26
C LEU A 242 25.01 15.70 1.02
N SER A 243 24.42 16.19 2.12
CA SER A 243 25.10 16.28 3.41
C SER A 243 25.52 14.93 3.96
N LEU A 244 24.60 13.93 3.90
CA LEU A 244 24.90 12.57 4.39
C LEU A 244 26.06 11.91 3.62
N ILE A 245 26.19 12.15 2.33
CA ILE A 245 27.32 11.64 1.54
C ILE A 245 28.64 12.30 1.94
N HIS A 246 28.66 13.62 2.10
CA HIS A 246 29.86 14.33 2.50
C HIS A 246 30.35 13.94 3.90
N ILE A 247 29.43 13.59 4.81
CA ILE A 247 29.76 13.11 6.17
C ILE A 247 30.32 11.68 6.12
N SER A 248 29.84 10.82 5.23
CA SER A 248 30.24 9.40 5.15
C SER A 248 31.54 9.15 4.39
N GLU A 249 31.99 10.08 3.54
CA GLU A 249 33.22 9.92 2.74
C GLU A 249 34.53 9.93 3.58
N PRO A 250 34.76 10.84 4.52
CA PRO A 250 36.02 10.87 5.27
C PRO A 250 36.24 9.62 6.14
N THR A 251 35.17 8.99 6.62
CA THR A 251 35.26 7.80 7.46
C THR A 251 35.70 6.55 6.68
N ARG A 252 35.45 6.48 5.37
CA ARG A 252 35.89 5.38 4.52
C ARG A 252 37.35 5.48 4.07
N LEU A 253 37.88 6.69 3.90
CA LEU A 253 39.29 6.92 3.55
C LEU A 253 40.23 6.60 4.71
N GLN A 254 39.77 6.76 5.97
CA GLN A 254 40.54 6.40 7.16
C GLN A 254 40.60 4.90 7.44
N LEU A 255 39.72 4.08 6.86
CA LEU A 255 39.72 2.64 7.02
C LEU A 255 40.54 1.88 5.96
N ILE A 256 41.15 2.60 5.00
CA ILE A 256 41.95 2.03 3.90
C ILE A 256 43.43 2.47 4.03
N SER A 257 43.76 3.37 4.95
CA SER A 257 45.11 3.72 5.34
C SER A 257 45.57 2.96 6.58
#